data_7b9173fdc48fab1820c26333d496795b
#
_entry.id   7b9173fdc48fab1820c26333d496795b
#
_cell.length_a   1.000
_cell.length_b   1.000
_cell.length_c   1.000
_cell.angle_alpha   90.00
_cell.angle_beta   90.00
_cell.angle_gamma   90.00
#
_symmetry.space_group_name_H-M   'P 1'
#
loop_
_entity.id
_entity.type
_entity.pdbx_description
1 polymer ?
#
loop_
_entity_poly.entity_id
_entity_poly.type
_entity_poly.pdbx_seq_one_letter_code
_entity_poly.pdbx_strand_id
1 'polypeptide(L)'
;MRVFVGTLASVAVTAALFTTVGCSSARSITGTPPTVPDNPAIVLDEHANSSTVQVVVGRRVELLLHSSYWTDFGSSQSAVVRADGSVRTLPTSQRCIPGGGCNPVLATFTAQKVGTAVLSASRTSCGEALRCSPANSHYRVTIVVTR
;
A
#
# COMPACT_ATOMS: atom_id res chain seq x y z
N MET A 1 72.60 -29.85 22.81
CA MET A 1 72.99 -30.88 23.77
C MET A 1 71.86 -31.14 24.73
N ARG A 2 71.46 -32.36 24.82
CA ARG A 2 70.46 -33.06 25.65
C ARG A 2 69.13 -33.35 24.99
N VAL A 3 69.10 -34.59 24.56
CA VAL A 3 67.97 -35.46 24.22
C VAL A 3 67.27 -35.87 25.52
N PHE A 4 65.95 -35.94 25.49
CA PHE A 4 65.21 -36.86 26.35
C PHE A 4 64.06 -37.48 25.60
N VAL A 5 64.16 -38.79 25.58
CA VAL A 5 63.18 -39.77 25.04
C VAL A 5 62.22 -40.12 26.17
N GLY A 6 61.00 -40.40 25.88
CA GLY A 6 60.00 -40.92 26.84
C GLY A 6 58.62 -41.05 26.28
N THR A 7 58.34 -42.14 25.78
CA THR A 7 57.48 -43.31 26.13
C THR A 7 56.00 -43.20 25.74
N LEU A 8 55.62 -44.20 24.90
CA LEU A 8 54.28 -44.63 24.51
C LEU A 8 53.36 -44.99 25.69
N ALA A 9 52.14 -44.57 25.65
CA ALA A 9 51.04 -45.28 26.30
C ALA A 9 49.81 -45.27 25.41
N SER A 10 49.51 -46.40 24.87
CA SER A 10 48.25 -46.76 24.17
C SER A 10 47.13 -46.85 25.21
N VAL A 11 46.04 -46.15 25.00
CA VAL A 11 44.76 -46.47 25.64
C VAL A 11 43.70 -46.54 24.58
N ALA A 12 43.24 -47.74 24.36
CA ALA A 12 42.03 -48.04 23.57
C ALA A 12 40.80 -47.65 24.41
N VAL A 13 39.92 -46.83 23.87
CA VAL A 13 38.60 -46.62 24.46
C VAL A 13 37.56 -46.70 23.36
N THR A 14 36.76 -47.69 23.53
CA THR A 14 35.50 -48.13 22.91
C THR A 14 34.60 -47.06 22.31
N ALA A 15 34.18 -47.35 21.08
CA ALA A 15 33.14 -46.66 20.37
C ALA A 15 31.78 -46.85 21.05
N ALA A 16 31.14 -45.76 21.45
CA ALA A 16 29.71 -45.72 21.76
C ALA A 16 29.00 -44.98 20.64
N LEU A 17 28.34 -45.75 19.77
CA LEU A 17 27.40 -45.24 18.76
C LEU A 17 26.13 -44.78 19.46
N PHE A 18 25.96 -43.49 19.62
CA PHE A 18 24.66 -42.88 19.92
C PHE A 18 24.02 -42.45 18.62
N THR A 19 23.12 -43.28 18.09
CA THR A 19 22.18 -42.92 17.02
C THR A 19 21.08 -42.08 17.63
N THR A 20 21.21 -40.76 17.63
CA THR A 20 20.07 -39.87 17.85
C THR A 20 19.29 -39.75 16.55
N VAL A 21 18.20 -40.49 16.45
CA VAL A 21 17.16 -40.24 15.46
C VAL A 21 16.43 -38.97 15.87
N GLY A 22 16.94 -37.83 15.41
CA GLY A 22 16.24 -36.55 15.49
C GLY A 22 15.20 -36.49 14.39
N CYS A 23 13.95 -36.82 14.69
CA CYS A 23 12.82 -36.41 13.84
C CYS A 23 12.71 -34.89 13.86
N SER A 24 13.42 -34.24 12.96
CA SER A 24 13.17 -32.85 12.61
C SER A 24 11.86 -32.82 11.81
N SER A 25 10.75 -32.58 12.48
CA SER A 25 9.51 -32.20 11.80
C SER A 25 9.75 -30.83 11.15
N ALA A 26 10.21 -30.85 9.91
CA ALA A 26 10.19 -29.68 9.05
C ALA A 26 8.72 -29.27 8.87
N ARG A 27 8.26 -28.31 9.66
CA ARG A 27 7.00 -27.58 9.36
C ARG A 27 7.25 -26.84 8.07
N SER A 28 6.77 -27.42 6.97
CA SER A 28 6.62 -26.68 5.73
C SER A 28 5.64 -25.54 6.01
N ILE A 29 6.18 -24.34 6.23
CA ILE A 29 5.39 -23.12 6.21
C ILE A 29 5.07 -22.90 4.73
N THR A 30 3.96 -23.50 4.28
CA THR A 30 3.36 -23.16 2.98
C THR A 30 2.71 -21.79 3.15
N GLY A 31 3.54 -20.76 3.31
CA GLY A 31 3.11 -19.38 3.17
C GLY A 31 2.79 -19.20 1.70
N THR A 32 1.51 -19.13 1.34
CA THR A 32 1.11 -18.63 0.03
C THR A 32 1.80 -17.28 -0.15
N PRO A 33 2.67 -17.09 -1.15
CA PRO A 33 3.27 -15.78 -1.38
C PRO A 33 2.13 -14.77 -1.55
N PRO A 34 2.26 -13.55 -0.99
CA PRO A 34 1.26 -12.54 -1.18
C PRO A 34 1.06 -12.37 -2.68
N THR A 35 -0.15 -12.68 -3.15
CA THR A 35 -0.52 -12.45 -4.54
C THR A 35 -0.52 -10.94 -4.74
N VAL A 36 0.56 -10.41 -5.29
CA VAL A 36 0.59 -9.03 -5.81
C VAL A 36 -0.49 -9.02 -6.89
N PRO A 37 -1.51 -8.17 -6.80
CA PRO A 37 -2.49 -8.09 -7.85
C PRO A 37 -1.77 -7.78 -9.15
N ASP A 38 -1.95 -8.63 -10.18
CA ASP A 38 -1.34 -8.50 -11.52
C ASP A 38 -1.69 -7.16 -12.21
N ASN A 39 -2.49 -6.35 -11.56
CA ASN A 39 -3.02 -5.10 -12.09
C ASN A 39 -2.84 -3.97 -11.05
N PRO A 40 -1.67 -3.28 -11.04
CA PRO A 40 -1.37 -2.23 -10.07
C PRO A 40 -2.43 -1.11 -10.13
N ALA A 41 -2.73 -0.51 -8.99
CA ALA A 41 -3.67 0.61 -8.93
C ALA A 41 -3.18 1.79 -9.79
N ILE A 42 -4.12 2.51 -10.37
CA ILE A 42 -3.87 3.83 -10.98
C ILE A 42 -4.00 4.87 -9.87
N VAL A 43 -2.91 5.57 -9.58
CA VAL A 43 -2.91 6.64 -8.59
C VAL A 43 -3.15 7.97 -9.30
N LEU A 44 -4.13 8.72 -8.85
CA LEU A 44 -4.51 10.04 -9.33
C LEU A 44 -4.36 11.05 -8.19
N ASP A 45 -3.73 12.15 -8.48
CA ASP A 45 -3.52 13.26 -7.55
C ASP A 45 -4.19 14.55 -8.05
N GLU A 46 -3.86 15.69 -7.47
CA GLU A 46 -4.40 17.00 -7.86
C GLU A 46 -4.14 17.37 -9.32
N HIS A 47 -3.10 16.83 -9.94
CA HIS A 47 -2.77 17.11 -11.37
C HIS A 47 -3.81 16.47 -12.30
N ALA A 48 -4.50 15.42 -11.87
CA ALA A 48 -5.57 14.80 -12.63
C ALA A 48 -6.92 15.56 -12.53
N ASN A 49 -6.96 16.67 -11.78
CA ASN A 49 -8.19 17.45 -11.66
C ASN A 49 -8.69 17.93 -13.02
N SER A 50 -9.98 17.79 -13.27
CA SER A 50 -10.66 18.14 -14.54
C SER A 50 -10.22 17.32 -15.77
N SER A 51 -9.48 16.25 -15.58
CA SER A 51 -9.03 15.36 -16.66
C SER A 51 -10.00 14.19 -16.89
N THR A 52 -9.73 13.44 -17.96
CA THR A 52 -10.40 12.16 -18.27
C THR A 52 -9.37 11.05 -18.32
N VAL A 53 -9.63 9.98 -17.57
CA VAL A 53 -8.76 8.81 -17.46
C VAL A 53 -9.49 7.56 -17.93
N GLN A 54 -8.87 6.78 -18.79
CA GLN A 54 -9.41 5.48 -19.23
C GLN A 54 -8.86 4.36 -18.35
N VAL A 55 -9.74 3.48 -17.93
CA VAL A 55 -9.39 2.30 -17.11
C VAL A 55 -10.15 1.07 -17.62
N VAL A 56 -9.62 -0.11 -17.39
CA VAL A 56 -10.32 -1.35 -17.70
C VAL A 56 -11.15 -1.83 -16.50
N VAL A 57 -12.20 -2.61 -16.76
CA VAL A 57 -13.00 -3.27 -15.72
C VAL A 57 -12.07 -4.07 -14.79
N GLY A 58 -12.33 -4.02 -13.48
CA GLY A 58 -11.52 -4.64 -12.43
C GLY A 58 -10.35 -3.78 -11.95
N ARG A 59 -10.04 -2.67 -12.62
CA ARG A 59 -8.94 -1.80 -12.22
C ARG A 59 -9.24 -1.04 -10.93
N ARG A 60 -8.26 -0.99 -10.05
CA ARG A 60 -8.28 -0.13 -8.87
C ARG A 60 -7.81 1.27 -9.24
N VAL A 61 -8.53 2.27 -8.75
CA VAL A 61 -8.19 3.69 -8.86
C VAL A 61 -8.03 4.26 -7.47
N GLU A 62 -6.94 4.91 -7.20
CA GLU A 62 -6.63 5.55 -5.93
C GLU A 62 -6.56 7.06 -6.11
N LEU A 63 -7.39 7.80 -5.39
CA LEU A 63 -7.26 9.25 -5.29
C LEU A 63 -6.39 9.57 -4.09
N LEU A 64 -5.20 10.08 -4.34
CA LEU A 64 -4.24 10.54 -3.33
C LEU A 64 -4.16 12.06 -3.36
N LEU A 65 -4.90 12.73 -2.47
CA LEU A 65 -4.93 14.19 -2.40
C LEU A 65 -4.10 14.70 -1.21
N HIS A 66 -3.19 15.64 -1.47
CA HIS A 66 -2.13 16.05 -0.54
C HIS A 66 -2.60 17.10 0.48
N SER A 67 -3.79 16.89 1.05
CA SER A 67 -4.25 17.68 2.20
C SER A 67 -5.30 16.91 2.98
N SER A 68 -5.22 16.94 4.30
CA SER A 68 -6.23 16.35 5.19
C SER A 68 -7.55 17.12 5.22
N TYR A 69 -7.63 18.25 4.52
CA TYR A 69 -8.86 19.01 4.37
C TYR A 69 -9.80 18.49 3.29
N TRP A 70 -9.34 17.55 2.45
CA TRP A 70 -10.20 16.90 1.47
C TRP A 70 -11.19 15.95 2.11
N THR A 71 -12.47 16.13 1.76
CA THR A 71 -13.62 15.37 2.24
C THR A 71 -14.54 15.00 1.07
N ASP A 72 -15.69 14.41 1.35
CA ASP A 72 -16.78 14.13 0.40
C ASP A 72 -16.31 13.36 -0.85
N PHE A 73 -15.41 12.40 -0.65
CA PHE A 73 -14.99 11.51 -1.73
C PHE A 73 -16.15 10.68 -2.23
N GLY A 74 -16.42 10.72 -3.53
CA GLY A 74 -17.54 10.03 -4.11
C GLY A 74 -17.39 9.70 -5.59
N SER A 75 -18.32 8.87 -6.06
CA SER A 75 -18.49 8.51 -7.47
C SER A 75 -19.90 8.87 -7.90
N SER A 76 -20.02 9.55 -9.04
CA SER A 76 -21.33 9.91 -9.62
C SER A 76 -22.13 8.68 -10.09
N GLN A 77 -21.47 7.55 -10.33
CA GLN A 77 -22.03 6.30 -10.80
C GLN A 77 -21.39 5.12 -10.08
N SER A 78 -21.88 4.79 -8.90
CA SER A 78 -21.32 3.71 -8.07
C SER A 78 -21.42 2.32 -8.73
N ALA A 79 -22.36 2.12 -9.65
CA ALA A 79 -22.46 0.90 -10.44
C ALA A 79 -21.34 0.77 -11.49
N VAL A 80 -20.72 1.89 -11.91
CA VAL A 80 -19.61 1.92 -12.89
C VAL A 80 -18.28 1.93 -12.15
N VAL A 81 -18.13 2.82 -11.18
CA VAL A 81 -16.92 2.92 -10.32
C VAL A 81 -17.37 3.01 -8.88
N ARG A 82 -17.08 1.99 -8.10
CA ARG A 82 -17.50 1.88 -6.70
C ARG A 82 -16.38 2.30 -5.75
N ALA A 83 -16.73 3.00 -4.70
CA ALA A 83 -15.81 3.24 -3.59
C ALA A 83 -15.55 1.95 -2.78
N ASP A 84 -14.29 1.70 -2.46
CA ASP A 84 -13.85 0.53 -1.70
C ASP A 84 -13.40 0.95 -0.29
N GLY A 85 -14.29 0.72 0.68
CA GLY A 85 -14.00 1.00 2.08
C GLY A 85 -14.01 2.49 2.44
N SER A 86 -13.35 2.81 3.55
CA SER A 86 -13.26 4.15 4.10
C SER A 86 -12.07 4.92 3.56
N VAL A 87 -12.22 6.23 3.45
CA VAL A 87 -11.13 7.17 3.19
C VAL A 87 -10.12 7.14 4.33
N ARG A 88 -8.83 7.16 4.03
CA ARG A 88 -7.74 7.10 5.01
C ARG A 88 -6.83 8.30 4.92
N THR A 89 -6.52 8.90 6.06
CA THR A 89 -5.44 9.88 6.16
C THR A 89 -4.11 9.15 6.32
N LEU A 90 -3.15 9.47 5.48
CA LEU A 90 -1.82 8.88 5.50
C LEU A 90 -0.85 9.77 6.30
N PRO A 91 0.16 9.17 6.97
CA PRO A 91 1.20 9.96 7.61
C PRO A 91 2.04 10.69 6.54
N THR A 92 2.50 11.88 6.89
CA THR A 92 3.49 12.61 6.08
C THR A 92 4.84 12.63 6.77
N SER A 93 5.91 12.50 5.99
CA SER A 93 7.30 12.71 6.46
C SER A 93 7.69 14.18 6.46
N GLN A 94 6.89 15.04 5.85
CA GLN A 94 7.15 16.46 5.79
C GLN A 94 6.84 17.13 7.13
N ARG A 95 7.64 18.13 7.49
CA ARG A 95 7.39 18.95 8.65
C ARG A 95 6.14 19.79 8.38
N CYS A 96 5.05 19.47 9.06
CA CYS A 96 3.77 20.18 8.94
C CYS A 96 3.58 21.11 10.12
N ILE A 97 3.30 22.38 9.82
CA ILE A 97 2.90 23.34 10.87
C ILE A 97 1.51 22.97 11.38
N PRO A 98 1.20 23.20 12.66
CA PRO A 98 -0.15 23.02 13.18
C PRO A 98 -1.18 23.76 12.30
N GLY A 99 -2.28 23.09 11.94
CA GLY A 99 -3.29 23.64 11.02
C GLY A 99 -2.91 23.66 9.54
N GLY A 100 -1.74 23.14 9.15
CA GLY A 100 -1.30 23.13 7.74
C GLY A 100 -1.99 22.10 6.85
N GLY A 101 -2.65 21.09 7.45
CA GLY A 101 -3.38 20.06 6.70
C GLY A 101 -2.52 19.20 5.77
N CYS A 102 -1.24 19.01 6.10
CA CYS A 102 -0.24 18.40 5.19
C CYS A 102 -0.38 16.89 4.97
N ASN A 103 -1.18 16.20 5.78
CA ASN A 103 -1.34 14.76 5.66
C ASN A 103 -2.17 14.43 4.41
N PRO A 104 -1.66 13.58 3.50
CA PRO A 104 -2.44 13.12 2.36
C PRO A 104 -3.65 12.29 2.77
N VAL A 105 -4.68 12.37 1.95
CA VAL A 105 -5.88 11.54 2.09
C VAL A 105 -6.00 10.62 0.90
N LEU A 106 -6.23 9.34 1.17
CA LEU A 106 -6.36 8.28 0.18
C LEU A 106 -7.78 7.75 0.17
N ALA A 107 -8.45 7.82 -0.98
CA ALA A 107 -9.70 7.14 -1.28
C ALA A 107 -9.47 6.11 -2.37
N THR A 108 -10.02 4.91 -2.20
CA THR A 108 -9.85 3.80 -3.15
C THR A 108 -11.18 3.48 -3.82
N PHE A 109 -11.13 3.21 -5.12
CA PHE A 109 -12.27 2.86 -5.95
C PHE A 109 -11.93 1.67 -6.84
N THR A 110 -12.96 0.93 -7.27
CA THR A 110 -12.84 -0.15 -8.27
C THR A 110 -13.76 0.10 -9.45
N ALA A 111 -13.21 0.03 -10.66
CA ALA A 111 -13.96 0.05 -11.92
C ALA A 111 -14.72 -1.28 -12.08
N GLN A 112 -16.05 -1.27 -11.99
CA GLN A 112 -16.86 -2.50 -11.96
C GLN A 112 -17.54 -2.83 -13.28
N LYS A 113 -17.92 -1.82 -14.03
CA LYS A 113 -18.69 -1.97 -15.25
C LYS A 113 -18.29 -0.93 -16.30
N VAL A 114 -18.34 -1.31 -17.56
CA VAL A 114 -18.17 -0.38 -18.69
C VAL A 114 -19.12 0.79 -18.57
N GLY A 115 -18.61 1.99 -18.74
CA GLY A 115 -19.37 3.23 -18.62
C GLY A 115 -18.50 4.41 -18.21
N THR A 116 -19.13 5.50 -17.82
CA THR A 116 -18.45 6.73 -17.39
C THR A 116 -18.93 7.12 -16.00
N ALA A 117 -18.00 7.47 -15.13
CA ALA A 117 -18.27 8.01 -13.80
C ALA A 117 -17.35 9.20 -13.53
N VAL A 118 -17.80 10.14 -12.69
CA VAL A 118 -16.97 11.23 -12.19
C VAL A 118 -16.62 10.91 -10.74
N LEU A 119 -15.33 10.82 -10.44
CA LEU A 119 -14.85 10.81 -9.06
C LEU A 119 -14.68 12.25 -8.60
N SER A 120 -15.08 12.54 -7.37
CA SER A 120 -15.05 13.87 -6.80
C SER A 120 -14.58 13.87 -5.36
N ALA A 121 -14.05 15.01 -4.93
CA ALA A 121 -13.80 15.36 -3.53
C ALA A 121 -14.02 16.87 -3.36
N SER A 122 -14.21 17.31 -2.12
CA SER A 122 -14.35 18.72 -1.80
C SER A 122 -13.50 19.12 -0.59
N ARG A 123 -13.18 20.40 -0.48
CA ARG A 123 -12.58 21.00 0.70
C ARG A 123 -12.99 22.47 0.84
N THR A 124 -13.09 22.94 2.07
CA THR A 124 -13.41 24.35 2.36
C THR A 124 -12.20 25.12 2.84
N SER A 125 -11.22 24.43 3.42
CA SER A 125 -9.97 25.01 3.91
C SER A 125 -8.79 24.66 3.01
N CYS A 126 -7.95 25.61 2.69
CA CYS A 126 -6.72 25.46 1.89
C CYS A 126 -5.46 25.70 2.71
N GLY A 127 -5.57 25.78 4.02
CA GLY A 127 -4.51 26.03 4.99
C GLY A 127 -5.08 26.61 6.27
N GLU A 128 -4.20 26.97 7.19
CA GLU A 128 -4.58 27.57 8.47
C GLU A 128 -5.43 28.83 8.25
N ALA A 129 -6.69 28.78 8.70
CA ALA A 129 -7.70 29.85 8.55
C ALA A 129 -7.93 30.38 7.12
N LEU A 130 -7.33 29.76 6.10
CA LEU A 130 -7.48 30.15 4.70
C LEU A 130 -8.63 29.39 4.04
N ARG A 131 -9.66 30.09 3.62
CA ARG A 131 -10.73 29.50 2.80
C ARG A 131 -10.23 29.24 1.38
N CYS A 132 -10.61 28.09 0.83
CA CYS A 132 -10.33 27.80 -0.57
C CYS A 132 -11.11 28.75 -1.50
N SER A 133 -10.48 29.15 -2.59
CA SER A 133 -11.22 29.73 -3.72
C SER A 133 -12.11 28.64 -4.38
N PRO A 134 -13.16 29.02 -5.11
CA PRO A 134 -14.00 28.05 -5.83
C PRO A 134 -13.19 27.11 -6.74
N ALA A 135 -12.13 27.59 -7.36
CA ALA A 135 -11.27 26.82 -8.23
C ALA A 135 -10.47 25.74 -7.50
N ASN A 136 -10.17 25.94 -6.20
CA ASN A 136 -9.35 25.06 -5.38
C ASN A 136 -10.17 24.23 -4.36
N SER A 137 -11.49 24.42 -4.34
CA SER A 137 -12.38 23.77 -3.38
C SER A 137 -12.95 22.43 -3.87
N HIS A 138 -12.81 22.12 -5.15
CA HIS A 138 -13.36 20.92 -5.76
C HIS A 138 -12.32 20.18 -6.59
N TYR A 139 -12.32 18.87 -6.45
CA TYR A 139 -11.62 17.93 -7.30
C TYR A 139 -12.62 17.12 -8.10
N ARG A 140 -12.38 16.95 -9.40
CA ARG A 140 -13.20 16.13 -10.28
C ARG A 140 -12.33 15.48 -11.35
N VAL A 141 -12.49 14.18 -11.54
CA VAL A 141 -11.86 13.43 -12.62
C VAL A 141 -12.89 12.52 -13.27
N THR A 142 -12.94 12.50 -14.59
CA THR A 142 -13.83 11.62 -15.34
C THR A 142 -13.13 10.29 -15.57
N ILE A 143 -13.75 9.19 -15.13
CA ILE A 143 -13.26 7.84 -15.36
C ILE A 143 -14.11 7.20 -16.46
N VAL A 144 -13.47 6.82 -17.56
CA VAL A 144 -14.08 6.05 -18.65
C VAL A 144 -13.63 4.60 -18.50
N VAL A 145 -14.57 3.74 -18.14
CA VAL A 145 -14.30 2.32 -17.95
C VAL A 145 -14.55 1.57 -19.26
N THR A 146 -13.54 0.86 -19.73
CA THR A 146 -13.57 0.02 -20.93
C THR A 146 -13.44 -1.46 -20.57
N ARG A 147 -13.55 -2.34 -21.56
CA ARG A 147 -13.32 -3.80 -21.41
C ARG A 147 -11.85 -4.11 -21.37
#